data_71c0f24241224fa6fcf2faedb2c4c47e
#
_entry.id   71c0f24241224fa6fcf2faedb2c4c47e
#
_cell.length_a   1.000
_cell.length_b   1.000
_cell.length_c   1.000
_cell.angle_alpha   90.00
_cell.angle_beta   90.00
_cell.angle_gamma   90.00
#
_symmetry.space_group_name_H-M   'P 1'
#
loop_
_entity.id
_entity.type
_entity.pdbx_description
1 polymer ?
#
loop_
_entity_poly.entity_id
_entity_poly.type
_entity_poly.pdbx_seq_one_letter_code
_entity_poly.pdbx_strand_id
1 'polypeptide(L)'
;MAKKSVLVVDDSPTDLQMLSSLLRKQGYDVLTAVDGEDALDKAAAAKPPLVVLDIILPKKNGFQVCRQLKTSAETRDIKVILVSSKNQESDKFWGMKQGADEYIGKPYQDEDLLAAVARQL
;
A
#
# COMPACT_ATOMS: atom_id res chain seq x y z
N MET A 1 -8.19 22.82 3.92
CA MET A 1 -8.63 21.53 3.38
C MET A 1 -7.91 20.39 4.10
N ALA A 2 -8.62 19.31 4.35
CA ALA A 2 -8.01 18.14 4.98
C ALA A 2 -6.99 17.49 4.04
N LYS A 3 -5.87 17.08 4.58
CA LYS A 3 -4.86 16.32 3.83
C LYS A 3 -5.39 14.91 3.58
N LYS A 4 -5.04 14.35 2.43
CA LYS A 4 -5.36 12.95 2.14
C LYS A 4 -4.40 12.04 2.89
N SER A 5 -4.93 10.98 3.47
CA SER A 5 -4.17 10.01 4.25
C SER A 5 -3.76 8.83 3.39
N VAL A 6 -2.55 8.35 3.61
CA VAL A 6 -2.02 7.15 2.98
C VAL A 6 -1.48 6.24 4.07
N LEU A 7 -1.89 4.98 4.06
CA LEU A 7 -1.32 3.96 4.94
C LEU A 7 -0.18 3.27 4.18
N VAL A 8 1.02 3.33 4.73
CA VAL A 8 2.20 2.70 4.16
C VAL A 8 2.55 1.46 4.98
N VAL A 9 2.68 0.32 4.32
CA VAL A 9 2.92 -0.96 4.98
C VAL A 9 4.20 -1.58 4.46
N ASP A 10 5.19 -1.73 5.33
CA ASP A 10 6.48 -2.35 5.02
C ASP A 10 7.12 -2.79 6.33
N ASP A 11 7.75 -3.97 6.36
CA ASP A 11 8.43 -4.44 7.55
C ASP A 11 9.88 -3.96 7.63
N SER A 12 10.42 -3.40 6.56
CA SER A 12 11.75 -2.78 6.55
C SER A 12 11.66 -1.36 7.10
N PRO A 13 12.29 -1.05 8.24
CA PRO A 13 12.24 0.31 8.79
C PRO A 13 12.78 1.36 7.83
N THR A 14 13.82 1.02 7.08
CA THR A 14 14.43 1.94 6.10
C THR A 14 13.46 2.24 4.96
N ASP A 15 12.90 1.21 4.35
CA ASP A 15 11.95 1.39 3.24
C ASP A 15 10.70 2.14 3.69
N LEU A 16 10.19 1.79 4.88
CA LEU A 16 9.03 2.45 5.46
C LEU A 16 9.28 3.94 5.67
N GLN A 17 10.44 4.29 6.21
CA GLN A 17 10.79 5.69 6.45
C GLN A 17 11.00 6.46 5.16
N MET A 18 11.66 5.86 4.18
CA MET A 18 11.92 6.51 2.89
C MET A 18 10.62 6.83 2.17
N LEU A 19 9.73 5.86 2.08
CA LEU A 19 8.45 6.06 1.41
C LEU A 19 7.56 7.04 2.17
N SER A 20 7.51 6.93 3.49
CA SER A 20 6.74 7.85 4.33
C SER A 20 7.22 9.29 4.17
N SER A 21 8.54 9.51 4.16
CA SER A 21 9.11 10.83 3.98
C SER A 21 8.78 11.41 2.61
N LEU A 22 8.87 10.57 1.56
CA LEU A 22 8.54 10.97 0.20
C LEU A 22 7.10 11.47 0.10
N LEU A 23 6.16 10.73 0.69
CA LEU A 23 4.75 11.09 0.65
C LEU A 23 4.44 12.32 1.51
N ARG A 24 5.07 12.45 2.68
CA ARG A 24 4.89 13.64 3.53
C ARG A 24 5.36 14.91 2.84
N LYS A 25 6.44 14.84 2.08
CA LYS A 25 6.93 15.98 1.30
C LYS A 25 5.92 16.45 0.26
N GLN A 26 5.07 15.56 -0.21
CA GLN A 26 4.00 15.90 -1.16
C GLN A 26 2.74 16.40 -0.48
N GLY A 27 2.73 16.48 0.84
CA GLY A 27 1.59 17.01 1.59
C GLY A 27 0.58 15.97 2.06
N TYR A 28 0.87 14.69 1.89
CA TYR A 28 -0.01 13.62 2.40
C TYR A 28 0.23 13.37 3.88
N ASP A 29 -0.84 13.02 4.59
CA ASP A 29 -0.72 12.45 5.94
C ASP A 29 -0.37 10.97 5.79
N VAL A 30 0.57 10.48 6.60
CA VAL A 30 1.03 9.10 6.48
C VAL A 30 0.80 8.35 7.78
N LEU A 31 0.11 7.23 7.66
CA LEU A 31 0.02 6.20 8.71
C LEU A 31 0.95 5.07 8.30
N THR A 32 1.51 4.37 9.26
CA THR A 32 2.43 3.27 8.97
C THR A 32 2.00 1.98 9.66
N ALA A 33 2.31 0.85 9.03
CA ALA A 33 2.13 -0.46 9.60
C ALA A 33 3.33 -1.34 9.22
N VAL A 34 3.67 -2.31 10.07
CA VAL A 34 4.90 -3.09 9.94
C VAL A 34 4.65 -4.56 9.60
N ASP A 35 3.40 -5.00 9.63
CA ASP A 35 3.02 -6.37 9.24
C ASP A 35 1.58 -6.38 8.73
N GLY A 36 1.16 -7.54 8.23
CA GLY A 36 -0.16 -7.66 7.60
C GLY A 36 -1.33 -7.49 8.57
N GLU A 37 -1.21 -7.95 9.79
CA GLU A 37 -2.28 -7.79 10.78
C GLU A 37 -2.42 -6.33 11.22
N ASP A 38 -1.29 -5.67 11.47
CA ASP A 38 -1.27 -4.25 11.81
C ASP A 38 -1.90 -3.41 10.69
N ALA A 39 -1.59 -3.76 9.43
CA ALA A 39 -2.16 -3.09 8.26
C ALA A 39 -3.68 -3.20 8.22
N LEU A 40 -4.22 -4.40 8.46
CA LEU A 40 -5.66 -4.63 8.45
C LEU A 40 -6.35 -3.86 9.58
N ASP A 41 -5.78 -3.88 10.77
CA ASP A 41 -6.33 -3.16 11.92
C ASP A 41 -6.38 -1.66 11.66
N LYS A 42 -5.29 -1.09 11.16
CA LYS A 42 -5.22 0.35 10.89
C LYS A 42 -6.12 0.76 9.74
N ALA A 43 -6.20 -0.06 8.69
CA ALA A 43 -7.09 0.22 7.57
C ALA A 43 -8.56 0.23 8.01
N ALA A 44 -8.96 -0.72 8.84
CA ALA A 44 -10.33 -0.78 9.35
C ALA A 44 -10.65 0.40 10.27
N ALA A 45 -9.70 0.80 11.12
CA ALA A 45 -9.91 1.87 12.08
C ALA A 45 -9.89 3.26 11.44
N ALA A 46 -8.89 3.53 10.60
CA ALA A 46 -8.69 4.86 10.02
C ALA A 46 -9.34 5.05 8.66
N LYS A 47 -9.59 3.96 7.94
CA LYS A 47 -10.18 3.97 6.60
C LYS A 47 -9.51 4.98 5.67
N PRO A 48 -8.17 4.89 5.50
CA PRO A 48 -7.48 5.81 4.60
C PRO A 48 -7.93 5.55 3.16
N PRO A 49 -7.94 6.56 2.30
CA PRO A 49 -8.34 6.36 0.91
C PRO A 49 -7.37 5.48 0.11
N LEU A 50 -6.14 5.34 0.57
CA LEU A 50 -5.11 4.58 -0.15
C LEU A 50 -4.21 3.82 0.83
N VAL A 51 -3.88 2.58 0.47
CA VAL A 51 -2.85 1.77 1.14
C VAL A 51 -1.75 1.46 0.13
N VAL A 52 -0.51 1.77 0.47
CA VAL A 52 0.68 1.35 -0.27
C VAL A 52 1.31 0.20 0.50
N LEU A 53 1.36 -0.97 -0.11
CA LEU A 53 1.48 -2.23 0.61
C LEU A 53 2.56 -3.11 0.00
N ASP A 54 3.59 -3.45 0.79
CA ASP A 54 4.57 -4.45 0.37
C ASP A 54 3.93 -5.84 0.41
N ILE A 55 4.41 -6.73 -0.44
CA ILE A 55 3.94 -8.11 -0.50
C ILE A 55 4.64 -8.97 0.55
N ILE A 56 5.94 -8.79 0.73
CA ILE A 56 6.75 -9.62 1.64
C ILE A 56 6.64 -9.04 3.05
N LEU A 57 5.69 -9.56 3.82
CA LEU A 57 5.38 -9.10 5.17
C LEU A 57 5.29 -10.28 6.12
N PRO A 58 5.61 -10.08 7.43
CA PRO A 58 5.30 -11.08 8.45
C PRO A 58 3.81 -11.21 8.69
N LYS A 59 3.40 -12.31 9.26
CA LYS A 59 2.04 -12.68 9.67
C LYS A 59 1.12 -12.91 8.48
N LYS A 60 0.78 -11.86 7.72
CA LYS A 60 0.00 -11.98 6.49
C LYS A 60 0.73 -11.22 5.40
N ASN A 61 0.94 -11.87 4.25
CA ASN A 61 1.61 -11.19 3.13
C ASN A 61 0.69 -10.18 2.46
N GLY A 62 1.26 -9.36 1.57
CA GLY A 62 0.52 -8.28 0.93
C GLY A 62 -0.61 -8.76 0.04
N PHE A 63 -0.49 -9.92 -0.59
CA PHE A 63 -1.59 -10.49 -1.38
C PHE A 63 -2.80 -10.79 -0.50
N GLN A 64 -2.57 -11.40 0.66
CA GLN A 64 -3.62 -11.71 1.62
C GLN A 64 -4.29 -10.46 2.17
N VAL A 65 -3.48 -9.46 2.52
CA VAL A 65 -3.98 -8.19 3.04
C VAL A 65 -4.85 -7.49 1.98
N CYS A 66 -4.36 -7.43 0.73
CA CYS A 66 -5.10 -6.82 -0.36
C CYS A 66 -6.46 -7.50 -0.56
N ARG A 67 -6.47 -8.83 -0.61
CA ARG A 67 -7.72 -9.58 -0.79
C ARG A 67 -8.69 -9.32 0.37
N GLN A 68 -8.21 -9.33 1.61
CA GLN A 68 -9.06 -9.07 2.76
C GLN A 68 -9.64 -7.66 2.75
N LEU A 69 -8.84 -6.66 2.37
CA LEU A 69 -9.34 -5.29 2.23
C LEU A 69 -10.44 -5.22 1.18
N LYS A 70 -10.22 -5.84 0.03
CA LYS A 70 -11.13 -5.74 -1.12
C LYS A 70 -12.40 -6.57 -0.97
N THR A 71 -12.40 -7.57 -0.10
CA THR A 71 -13.56 -8.42 0.12
C THR A 71 -14.37 -8.06 1.37
N SER A 72 -13.89 -7.14 2.20
CA SER A 72 -14.63 -6.66 3.36
C SER A 72 -15.44 -5.43 2.99
N ALA A 73 -16.72 -5.40 3.40
CA ALA A 73 -17.61 -4.27 3.12
C ALA A 73 -17.08 -2.96 3.70
N GLU A 74 -16.33 -3.03 4.81
CA GLU A 74 -15.82 -1.84 5.50
C GLU A 74 -14.63 -1.21 4.79
N THR A 75 -13.86 -1.98 4.00
CA THR A 75 -12.58 -1.52 3.44
C THR A 75 -12.48 -1.67 1.92
N ARG A 76 -13.48 -2.26 1.28
CA ARG A 76 -13.40 -2.57 -0.16
C ARG A 76 -13.19 -1.35 -1.07
N ASP A 77 -13.57 -0.18 -0.61
CA ASP A 77 -13.43 1.06 -1.40
C ASP A 77 -12.04 1.70 -1.24
N ILE A 78 -11.21 1.19 -0.33
CA ILE A 78 -9.84 1.66 -0.17
C ILE A 78 -9.04 1.21 -1.38
N LYS A 79 -8.31 2.16 -2.01
CA LYS A 79 -7.42 1.83 -3.13
C LYS A 79 -6.16 1.18 -2.60
N VAL A 80 -5.62 0.23 -3.34
CA VAL A 80 -4.43 -0.52 -2.93
C VAL A 80 -3.39 -0.48 -4.05
N ILE A 81 -2.20 -0.01 -3.73
CA ILE A 81 -1.02 -0.11 -4.58
C ILE A 81 -0.08 -1.14 -3.94
N LEU A 82 0.19 -2.23 -4.65
CA LEU A 82 1.18 -3.21 -4.20
C LEU A 82 2.56 -2.77 -4.68
N VAL A 83 3.54 -2.83 -3.79
CA VAL A 83 4.93 -2.44 -4.08
C VAL A 83 5.83 -3.56 -3.58
N SER A 84 6.63 -4.16 -4.48
CA SER A 84 7.46 -5.29 -4.05
C SER A 84 8.62 -5.57 -4.99
N SER A 85 9.66 -6.20 -4.44
CA SER A 85 10.74 -6.77 -5.23
C SER A 85 10.31 -8.00 -6.04
N LYS A 86 9.15 -8.59 -5.71
CA LYS A 86 8.52 -9.62 -6.53
C LYS A 86 7.86 -8.93 -7.73
N ASN A 87 8.60 -8.81 -8.84
CA ASN A 87 8.15 -7.98 -9.97
C ASN A 87 8.08 -8.73 -11.31
N GLN A 88 7.94 -10.06 -11.27
CA GLN A 88 7.68 -10.83 -12.47
C GLN A 88 6.24 -10.65 -12.93
N GLU A 89 5.98 -10.97 -14.20
CA GLU A 89 4.63 -10.86 -14.78
C GLU A 89 3.61 -11.67 -13.97
N SER A 90 4.00 -12.88 -13.51
CA SER A 90 3.12 -13.72 -12.70
C SER A 90 2.78 -13.07 -11.36
N ASP A 91 3.73 -12.37 -10.74
CA ASP A 91 3.48 -11.67 -9.48
C ASP A 91 2.48 -10.54 -9.68
N LYS A 92 2.66 -9.77 -10.74
CA LYS A 92 1.76 -8.64 -11.06
C LYS A 92 0.36 -9.14 -11.38
N PHE A 93 0.27 -10.20 -12.17
CA PHE A 93 -1.01 -10.81 -12.49
C PHE A 93 -1.75 -11.27 -11.23
N TRP A 94 -1.03 -11.95 -10.33
CA TRP A 94 -1.60 -12.45 -9.09
C TRP A 94 -2.07 -11.30 -8.19
N GLY A 95 -1.29 -10.22 -8.11
CA GLY A 95 -1.66 -9.04 -7.34
C GLY A 95 -2.94 -8.39 -7.83
N MET A 96 -3.07 -8.24 -9.15
CA MET A 96 -4.29 -7.67 -9.74
C MET A 96 -5.49 -8.59 -9.50
N LYS A 97 -5.29 -9.91 -9.47
CA LYS A 97 -6.34 -10.88 -9.13
C LYS A 97 -6.82 -10.74 -7.69
N GLN A 98 -5.96 -10.26 -6.79
CA GLN A 98 -6.37 -9.99 -5.41
C GLN A 98 -7.13 -8.68 -5.26
N GLY A 99 -7.28 -7.92 -6.33
CA GLY A 99 -8.03 -6.68 -6.36
C GLY A 99 -7.18 -5.42 -6.26
N ALA A 100 -5.86 -5.53 -6.37
CA ALA A 100 -5.01 -4.35 -6.34
C ALA A 100 -5.35 -3.39 -7.49
N ASP A 101 -5.23 -2.10 -7.22
CA ASP A 101 -5.49 -1.06 -8.22
C ASP A 101 -4.24 -0.79 -9.05
N GLU A 102 -3.05 -0.91 -8.47
CA GLU A 102 -1.78 -0.83 -9.19
C GLU A 102 -0.73 -1.72 -8.54
N TYR A 103 0.30 -2.04 -9.31
CA TYR A 103 1.43 -2.85 -8.86
C TYR A 103 2.72 -2.19 -9.32
N ILE A 104 3.62 -1.90 -8.39
CA ILE A 104 4.89 -1.25 -8.68
C ILE A 104 6.04 -2.16 -8.21
N GLY A 105 6.96 -2.46 -9.12
CA GLY A 105 8.15 -3.25 -8.77
C GLY A 105 9.23 -2.40 -8.12
N LYS A 106 9.94 -2.97 -7.16
CA LYS A 106 11.14 -2.34 -6.58
C LYS A 106 12.38 -2.81 -7.36
N PRO A 107 13.36 -1.95 -7.56
CA PRO A 107 13.37 -0.52 -7.23
C PRO A 107 12.50 0.28 -8.21
N TYR A 108 11.91 1.36 -7.71
CA TYR A 108 11.08 2.27 -8.52
C TYR A 108 11.67 3.67 -8.53
N GLN A 109 11.27 4.46 -9.52
CA GLN A 109 11.58 5.90 -9.54
C GLN A 109 10.55 6.61 -8.67
N ASP A 110 10.98 7.62 -7.92
CA ASP A 110 10.08 8.37 -7.03
C ASP A 110 8.90 8.95 -7.80
N GLU A 111 9.17 9.49 -9.02
CA GLU A 111 8.12 10.07 -9.86
C GLU A 111 7.05 9.06 -10.23
N ASP A 112 7.44 7.82 -10.49
CA ASP A 112 6.49 6.76 -10.87
C ASP A 112 5.59 6.39 -9.71
N LEU A 113 6.17 6.29 -8.52
CA LEU A 113 5.39 6.01 -7.31
C LEU A 113 4.43 7.16 -7.01
N LEU A 114 4.93 8.40 -7.06
CA LEU A 114 4.10 9.57 -6.77
C LEU A 114 2.97 9.73 -7.78
N ALA A 115 3.23 9.43 -9.06
CA ALA A 115 2.19 9.45 -10.09
C ALA A 115 1.11 8.40 -9.81
N ALA A 116 1.50 7.20 -9.39
CA ALA A 116 0.55 6.15 -9.04
C ALA A 116 -0.32 6.56 -7.85
N VAL A 117 0.29 7.14 -6.81
CA VAL A 117 -0.44 7.63 -5.64
C VAL A 117 -1.44 8.71 -6.05
N ALA A 118 -1.03 9.65 -6.88
CA ALA A 118 -1.91 10.72 -7.35
C ALA A 118 -3.07 10.17 -8.17
N ARG A 119 -2.85 9.13 -9.00
CA ARG A 119 -3.91 8.52 -9.79
C ARG A 119 -4.99 7.87 -8.92
N GLN A 120 -4.59 7.32 -7.77
CA GLN A 120 -5.52 6.59 -6.91
C GLN A 120 -6.18 7.47 -5.83
N LEU A 121 -5.76 8.68 -5.71
CA LEU A 121 -6.36 9.66 -4.79
C LEU A 121 -7.16 10.76 -5.56
#